data_9a547d7d9342194fa1823da5d12e092e
#
_entry.id   9a547d7d9342194fa1823da5d12e092e
#
_cell.length_a   1.000
_cell.length_b   1.000
_cell.length_c   1.000
_cell.angle_alpha   90.00
_cell.angle_beta   90.00
_cell.angle_gamma   90.00
#
_symmetry.space_group_name_H-M   'P 1'
#
loop_
_entity.id
_entity.type
_entity.pdbx_description
1 polymer ?
#
loop_
_entity_poly.entity_id
_entity_poly.type
_entity_poly.pdbx_seq_one_letter_code
_entity_poly.pdbx_strand_id
1 'polypeptide(L)'
;MATNPVEAKPTAPIVNDDLERITHLKPQVDPASISWRNLRRDAFWQRIPAWQDVDEETFLDHKWQEKNAITSPAKLVKTVQELVGSDFIADVEAGFAAAPMAVRISPYVLALIDWETPYADGLRRQFLPLGSQIESDHPMLTLDSLGEQADAPVPGLTHRYPDKALFLVLDTCPVYCRFCTRSYAVGLDTEEVEKVQLKATRARWDRAFKYMSERVELEDVVISGGDAYRLKADQIREIGNRLLDIPHIRRFRFATKGPAIMPMKVLTDHDWLDALTEVVDRGRSMGKEVALHTHFNHPNEVTGISQDAMGVLFERGITVRNQSVFQRGVNDHPDTMVELSKRLSHINVHPYYVYIHDLVRGTEDLRTTVARGVQVEKRLRGATAGFNTPTFVVDAPGGGGKR
;
A
#
# COMPACT_ATOMS: atom_id res chain seq x y z
N MET A 1 -48.08 42.38 -21.72
CA MET A 1 -48.48 41.01 -21.42
C MET A 1 -47.85 40.64 -20.10
N ALA A 2 -48.67 40.59 -19.05
CA ALA A 2 -48.22 40.30 -17.70
C ALA A 2 -48.15 38.77 -17.54
N THR A 3 -46.99 38.27 -17.13
CA THR A 3 -46.78 36.83 -16.80
C THR A 3 -47.27 36.60 -15.39
N ASN A 4 -48.28 35.75 -15.23
CA ASN A 4 -48.76 35.28 -13.95
C ASN A 4 -47.66 34.55 -13.20
N PRO A 5 -47.46 34.79 -11.87
CA PRO A 5 -46.55 33.98 -11.07
C PRO A 5 -47.17 32.58 -10.88
N VAL A 6 -46.37 31.55 -11.13
CA VAL A 6 -46.75 30.18 -10.78
C VAL A 6 -46.75 30.04 -9.27
N GLU A 7 -47.92 29.90 -8.67
CA GLU A 7 -48.04 29.56 -7.25
C GLU A 7 -47.43 28.18 -7.00
N ALA A 8 -46.38 28.14 -6.19
CA ALA A 8 -45.83 26.90 -5.68
C ALA A 8 -46.85 26.23 -4.76
N LYS A 9 -47.31 25.04 -5.10
CA LYS A 9 -48.15 24.24 -4.22
C LYS A 9 -47.38 23.96 -2.91
N PRO A 10 -47.98 24.16 -1.75
CA PRO A 10 -47.33 23.82 -0.48
C PRO A 10 -47.04 22.33 -0.46
N THR A 11 -45.76 21.97 -0.26
CA THR A 11 -45.36 20.60 0.03
C THR A 11 -46.03 20.14 1.29
N ALA A 12 -46.78 19.06 1.22
CA ALA A 12 -47.41 18.46 2.41
C ALA A 12 -46.30 18.20 3.46
N PRO A 13 -46.58 18.47 4.75
CA PRO A 13 -45.60 18.17 5.79
C PRO A 13 -45.29 16.67 5.78
N ILE A 14 -44.01 16.33 5.84
CA ILE A 14 -43.55 14.94 6.01
C ILE A 14 -44.10 14.50 7.37
N VAL A 15 -45.11 13.64 7.34
CA VAL A 15 -45.76 13.12 8.54
C VAL A 15 -44.78 12.14 9.20
N ASN A 16 -44.64 12.19 10.52
CA ASN A 16 -43.75 11.28 11.30
C ASN A 16 -43.98 9.78 11.01
N ASP A 17 -45.20 9.40 10.58
CA ASP A 17 -45.52 8.03 10.14
C ASP A 17 -44.65 7.49 8.99
N ASP A 18 -44.13 8.34 8.09
CA ASP A 18 -43.27 7.90 7.00
C ASP A 18 -41.84 7.64 7.48
N LEU A 19 -41.38 8.35 8.51
CA LEU A 19 -40.09 8.10 9.15
C LEU A 19 -40.11 6.79 9.96
N GLU A 20 -41.23 6.50 10.65
CA GLU A 20 -41.41 5.22 11.35
C GLU A 20 -41.49 4.04 10.38
N ARG A 21 -42.17 4.18 9.23
CA ARG A 21 -42.19 3.16 8.18
C ARG A 21 -40.79 2.85 7.61
N ILE A 22 -39.94 3.86 7.42
CA ILE A 22 -38.60 3.68 6.91
C ILE A 22 -37.70 2.96 7.93
N THR A 23 -37.89 3.22 9.22
CA THR A 23 -37.12 2.56 10.28
C THR A 23 -37.49 1.09 10.48
N HIS A 24 -38.75 0.71 10.20
CA HIS A 24 -39.22 -0.68 10.29
C HIS A 24 -38.78 -1.56 9.09
N LEU A 25 -38.30 -0.98 7.98
CA LEU A 25 -37.95 -1.72 6.78
C LEU A 25 -36.54 -2.28 6.80
N LYS A 26 -35.66 -1.90 7.73
CA LYS A 26 -34.32 -2.44 7.86
C LYS A 26 -34.14 -3.03 9.27
N PRO A 27 -33.82 -4.33 9.36
CA PRO A 27 -33.52 -4.91 10.66
C PRO A 27 -32.36 -4.15 11.30
N GLN A 28 -32.44 -3.90 12.61
CA GLN A 28 -31.32 -3.38 13.37
C GLN A 28 -30.16 -4.37 13.24
N VAL A 29 -29.04 -3.90 12.72
CA VAL A 29 -27.82 -4.71 12.61
C VAL A 29 -27.09 -4.64 13.95
N ASP A 30 -26.79 -5.79 14.54
CA ASP A 30 -25.94 -5.85 15.72
C ASP A 30 -24.56 -5.24 15.37
N PRO A 31 -24.12 -4.19 16.06
CA PRO A 31 -22.80 -3.58 15.83
C PRO A 31 -21.65 -4.60 15.91
N ALA A 32 -21.77 -5.63 16.74
CA ALA A 32 -20.77 -6.70 16.87
C ALA A 32 -20.67 -7.60 15.62
N SER A 33 -21.73 -7.65 14.79
CA SER A 33 -21.74 -8.43 13.54
C SER A 33 -21.08 -7.69 12.37
N ILE A 34 -20.64 -6.44 12.56
CA ILE A 34 -20.05 -5.61 11.52
C ILE A 34 -18.55 -5.92 11.41
N SER A 35 -18.18 -6.82 10.49
CA SER A 35 -16.83 -7.38 10.35
C SER A 35 -15.73 -6.31 10.18
N TRP A 36 -15.97 -5.25 9.41
CA TRP A 36 -14.98 -4.20 9.17
C TRP A 36 -14.70 -3.27 10.36
N ARG A 37 -15.48 -3.38 11.46
CA ARG A 37 -15.25 -2.68 12.73
C ARG A 37 -14.51 -3.55 13.75
N ASN A 38 -14.58 -4.87 13.59
CA ASN A 38 -13.99 -5.84 14.50
C ASN A 38 -12.54 -6.14 14.06
N LEU A 39 -11.65 -5.19 14.31
CA LEU A 39 -10.24 -5.33 13.98
C LEU A 39 -9.54 -6.19 15.03
N ARG A 40 -8.61 -7.01 14.54
CA ARG A 40 -7.82 -7.91 15.38
C ARG A 40 -6.94 -7.13 16.37
N ARG A 41 -7.05 -7.43 17.66
CA ARG A 41 -6.32 -6.80 18.77
C ARG A 41 -5.68 -7.80 19.74
N ASP A 42 -5.83 -9.10 19.47
CA ASP A 42 -5.19 -10.17 20.27
C ASP A 42 -3.67 -10.19 20.04
N ALA A 43 -2.96 -10.90 20.91
CA ALA A 43 -1.51 -11.13 20.78
C ALA A 43 -1.21 -12.18 19.68
N PHE A 44 -1.65 -11.92 18.46
CA PHE A 44 -1.61 -12.84 17.33
C PHE A 44 -0.19 -13.32 16.96
N TRP A 45 0.84 -12.58 17.31
CA TRP A 45 2.25 -12.96 17.10
C TRP A 45 2.69 -14.13 17.95
N GLN A 46 2.06 -14.32 19.12
CA GLN A 46 2.39 -15.42 20.04
C GLN A 46 1.97 -16.79 19.50
N ARG A 47 1.21 -16.84 18.39
CA ARG A 47 0.92 -18.08 17.65
C ARG A 47 2.17 -18.63 16.96
N ILE A 48 3.18 -17.81 16.72
CA ILE A 48 4.45 -18.24 16.14
C ILE A 48 5.35 -18.71 17.30
N PRO A 49 5.76 -19.99 17.35
CA PRO A 49 6.51 -20.55 18.45
C PRO A 49 7.75 -19.73 18.83
N ALA A 50 8.46 -19.20 17.86
CA ALA A 50 9.63 -18.36 18.07
C ALA A 50 9.32 -17.03 18.81
N TRP A 51 8.06 -16.65 18.95
CA TRP A 51 7.61 -15.38 19.56
C TRP A 51 6.53 -15.57 20.63
N GLN A 52 6.32 -16.79 21.11
CA GLN A 52 5.28 -17.09 22.11
C GLN A 52 5.44 -16.29 23.42
N ASP A 53 6.70 -15.99 23.79
CA ASP A 53 7.04 -15.25 25.01
C ASP A 53 7.31 -13.75 24.76
N VAL A 54 7.07 -13.26 23.54
CA VAL A 54 7.24 -11.84 23.22
C VAL A 54 6.03 -11.06 23.70
N ASP A 55 6.25 -10.13 24.62
CA ASP A 55 5.21 -9.24 25.12
C ASP A 55 4.81 -8.17 24.11
N GLU A 56 3.71 -7.48 24.38
CA GLU A 56 3.15 -6.48 23.48
C GLU A 56 4.09 -5.29 23.30
N GLU A 57 4.72 -4.78 24.35
CA GLU A 57 5.64 -3.64 24.30
C GLU A 57 6.81 -3.94 23.36
N THR A 58 7.42 -5.12 23.52
CA THR A 58 8.50 -5.59 22.65
C THR A 58 8.03 -5.76 21.20
N PHE A 59 6.86 -6.38 20.98
CA PHE A 59 6.34 -6.59 19.63
C PHE A 59 6.02 -5.27 18.92
N LEU A 60 5.55 -4.27 19.65
CA LEU A 60 5.22 -2.93 19.13
C LEU A 60 6.46 -2.05 18.90
N ASP A 61 7.65 -2.42 19.38
CA ASP A 61 8.88 -1.68 19.06
C ASP A 61 9.29 -1.88 17.60
N HIS A 62 9.28 -0.81 16.79
CA HIS A 62 9.70 -0.85 15.40
C HIS A 62 11.14 -1.35 15.20
N LYS A 63 12.05 -1.09 16.16
CA LYS A 63 13.44 -1.58 16.10
C LYS A 63 13.49 -3.09 16.27
N TRP A 64 12.65 -3.64 17.16
CA TRP A 64 12.51 -5.07 17.32
C TRP A 64 11.99 -5.71 16.02
N GLN A 65 10.98 -5.11 15.36
CA GLN A 65 10.44 -5.57 14.08
C GLN A 65 11.53 -5.61 13.00
N GLU A 66 12.34 -4.56 12.90
CA GLU A 66 13.44 -4.50 11.92
C GLU A 66 14.53 -5.54 12.20
N LYS A 67 14.95 -5.70 13.44
CA LYS A 67 15.98 -6.65 13.89
C LYS A 67 15.53 -8.09 13.66
N ASN A 68 14.27 -8.39 13.90
CA ASN A 68 13.69 -9.73 13.78
C ASN A 68 13.10 -10.03 12.41
N ALA A 69 13.16 -9.10 11.44
CA ALA A 69 12.71 -9.33 10.08
C ALA A 69 13.32 -10.60 9.49
N ILE A 70 12.51 -11.37 8.78
CA ILE A 70 12.92 -12.57 8.06
C ILE A 70 13.66 -12.14 6.79
N THR A 71 14.94 -12.46 6.68
CA THR A 71 15.82 -11.98 5.59
C THR A 71 16.49 -13.10 4.79
N SER A 72 16.14 -14.34 5.07
CA SER A 72 16.59 -15.51 4.29
C SER A 72 15.55 -16.64 4.36
N PRO A 73 15.48 -17.52 3.35
CA PRO A 73 14.64 -18.71 3.39
C PRO A 73 14.92 -19.58 4.62
N ALA A 74 16.18 -19.78 4.98
CA ALA A 74 16.54 -20.57 6.18
C ALA A 74 15.99 -19.95 7.50
N LYS A 75 16.00 -18.60 7.63
CA LYS A 75 15.39 -17.94 8.79
C LYS A 75 13.89 -18.11 8.79
N LEU A 76 13.23 -18.05 7.62
CA LEU A 76 11.81 -18.31 7.49
C LEU A 76 11.47 -19.72 7.97
N VAL A 77 12.12 -20.73 7.40
CA VAL A 77 11.92 -22.13 7.77
C VAL A 77 12.06 -22.32 9.27
N LYS A 78 13.15 -21.86 9.87
CA LYS A 78 13.38 -21.95 11.32
C LYS A 78 12.24 -21.31 12.14
N THR A 79 11.60 -20.27 11.61
CA THR A 79 10.56 -19.53 12.34
C THR A 79 9.20 -20.22 12.26
N VAL A 80 8.89 -20.91 11.14
CA VAL A 80 7.54 -21.43 10.88
C VAL A 80 7.46 -22.96 10.76
N GLN A 81 8.57 -23.70 10.83
CA GLN A 81 8.61 -25.15 10.61
C GLN A 81 7.70 -25.96 11.54
N GLU A 82 7.38 -25.43 12.73
CA GLU A 82 6.48 -26.07 13.68
C GLU A 82 4.99 -25.82 13.36
N LEU A 83 4.71 -24.88 12.44
CA LEU A 83 3.35 -24.49 12.04
C LEU A 83 2.90 -25.18 10.74
N VAL A 84 3.85 -25.71 9.96
CA VAL A 84 3.58 -26.22 8.61
C VAL A 84 4.31 -27.54 8.37
N GLY A 85 3.79 -28.36 7.43
CA GLY A 85 4.45 -29.60 7.04
C GLY A 85 5.70 -29.38 6.17
N SER A 86 6.53 -30.43 6.07
CA SER A 86 7.74 -30.45 5.25
C SER A 86 7.49 -30.11 3.79
N ASP A 87 6.35 -30.53 3.24
CA ASP A 87 5.97 -30.28 1.85
C ASP A 87 5.78 -28.79 1.56
N PHE A 88 5.17 -28.06 2.50
CA PHE A 88 5.04 -26.60 2.39
C PHE A 88 6.41 -25.91 2.44
N ILE A 89 7.31 -26.38 3.30
CA ILE A 89 8.67 -25.84 3.41
C ILE A 89 9.43 -26.03 2.09
N ALA A 90 9.42 -27.24 1.55
CA ALA A 90 10.07 -27.53 0.27
C ALA A 90 9.49 -26.70 -0.89
N ASP A 91 8.17 -26.48 -0.88
CA ASP A 91 7.49 -25.67 -1.89
C ASP A 91 7.85 -24.18 -1.79
N VAL A 92 7.99 -23.63 -0.58
CA VAL A 92 8.47 -22.25 -0.35
C VAL A 92 9.95 -22.09 -0.79
N GLU A 93 10.82 -23.05 -0.48
CA GLU A 93 12.22 -23.03 -0.89
C GLU A 93 12.34 -23.04 -2.42
N ALA A 94 11.59 -23.93 -3.10
CA ALA A 94 11.50 -23.95 -4.56
C ALA A 94 10.98 -22.62 -5.13
N GLY A 95 9.98 -22.03 -4.47
CA GLY A 95 9.43 -20.73 -4.85
C GLY A 95 10.47 -19.61 -4.78
N PHE A 96 11.27 -19.55 -3.73
CA PHE A 96 12.32 -18.53 -3.60
C PHE A 96 13.49 -18.73 -4.55
N ALA A 97 13.84 -19.97 -4.89
CA ALA A 97 14.88 -20.25 -5.89
C ALA A 97 14.52 -19.69 -7.28
N ALA A 98 13.22 -19.65 -7.61
CA ALA A 98 12.73 -19.13 -8.90
C ALA A 98 12.29 -17.64 -8.84
N ALA A 99 12.32 -17.00 -7.67
CA ALA A 99 11.76 -15.66 -7.51
C ALA A 99 12.74 -14.54 -7.89
N PRO A 100 12.29 -13.48 -8.60
CA PRO A 100 13.11 -12.30 -8.89
C PRO A 100 13.36 -11.40 -7.67
N MET A 101 12.70 -11.67 -6.54
CA MET A 101 12.80 -10.90 -5.30
C MET A 101 13.33 -11.76 -4.16
N ALA A 102 14.35 -11.24 -3.45
CA ALA A 102 14.82 -11.83 -2.21
C ALA A 102 13.74 -11.79 -1.12
N VAL A 103 13.85 -12.66 -0.10
CA VAL A 103 12.93 -12.61 1.04
C VAL A 103 13.30 -11.48 2.01
N ARG A 104 12.30 -10.69 2.37
CA ARG A 104 12.32 -9.79 3.52
C ARG A 104 10.90 -9.57 4.01
N ILE A 105 10.58 -10.04 5.23
CA ILE A 105 9.24 -9.97 5.81
C ILE A 105 9.36 -9.51 7.26
N SER A 106 8.51 -8.57 7.69
CA SER A 106 8.43 -8.16 9.08
C SER A 106 7.76 -9.24 9.94
N PRO A 107 8.11 -9.34 11.23
CA PRO A 107 7.39 -10.19 12.17
C PRO A 107 5.88 -9.93 12.17
N TYR A 108 5.47 -8.67 12.07
CA TYR A 108 4.05 -8.30 11.98
C TYR A 108 3.33 -8.99 10.83
N VAL A 109 3.87 -8.90 9.61
CA VAL A 109 3.26 -9.55 8.43
C VAL A 109 3.25 -11.07 8.58
N LEU A 110 4.37 -11.64 9.05
CA LEU A 110 4.46 -13.09 9.22
C LEU A 110 3.43 -13.62 10.23
N ALA A 111 3.19 -12.87 11.31
CA ALA A 111 2.21 -13.22 12.34
C ALA A 111 0.74 -13.09 11.86
N LEU A 112 0.50 -12.32 10.80
CA LEU A 112 -0.85 -12.15 10.22
C LEU A 112 -1.22 -13.26 9.23
N ILE A 113 -0.25 -14.00 8.71
CA ILE A 113 -0.51 -15.13 7.80
C ILE A 113 -1.31 -16.20 8.54
N ASP A 114 -2.31 -16.77 7.86
CA ASP A 114 -3.04 -17.95 8.33
C ASP A 114 -2.21 -19.22 8.04
N TRP A 115 -1.53 -19.70 9.05
CA TRP A 115 -0.68 -20.88 8.97
C TRP A 115 -1.46 -22.21 9.02
N GLU A 116 -2.76 -22.18 9.29
CA GLU A 116 -3.63 -23.37 9.18
C GLU A 116 -3.95 -23.65 7.71
N THR A 117 -4.12 -22.60 6.90
CA THR A 117 -4.40 -22.70 5.47
C THR A 117 -3.44 -21.88 4.60
N PRO A 118 -2.11 -22.06 4.72
CA PRO A 118 -1.13 -21.15 4.13
C PRO A 118 -1.13 -21.15 2.60
N TYR A 119 -1.56 -22.24 1.95
CA TYR A 119 -1.68 -22.31 0.49
C TYR A 119 -2.73 -21.33 -0.08
N ALA A 120 -3.80 -21.07 0.66
CA ALA A 120 -4.91 -20.22 0.27
C ALA A 120 -4.80 -18.78 0.81
N ASP A 121 -3.91 -18.52 1.79
CA ASP A 121 -3.82 -17.24 2.46
C ASP A 121 -3.35 -16.10 1.56
N GLY A 122 -4.17 -15.03 1.47
CA GLY A 122 -3.91 -13.88 0.61
C GLY A 122 -2.73 -13.00 1.05
N LEU A 123 -2.35 -13.03 2.34
CA LEU A 123 -1.15 -12.34 2.81
C LEU A 123 0.10 -13.13 2.39
N ARG A 124 0.11 -14.45 2.63
CA ARG A 124 1.21 -15.30 2.19
C ARG A 124 1.50 -15.12 0.70
N ARG A 125 0.47 -15.10 -0.14
CA ARG A 125 0.62 -14.96 -1.60
C ARG A 125 1.38 -13.69 -2.00
N GLN A 126 1.26 -12.61 -1.25
CA GLN A 126 1.93 -11.35 -1.54
C GLN A 126 3.45 -11.38 -1.28
N PHE A 127 3.91 -12.26 -0.37
CA PHE A 127 5.28 -12.20 0.16
C PHE A 127 6.07 -13.50 0.02
N LEU A 128 5.39 -14.65 0.09
CA LEU A 128 6.01 -15.98 0.02
C LEU A 128 5.57 -16.69 -1.27
N PRO A 129 6.47 -16.84 -2.25
CA PRO A 129 6.19 -17.65 -3.42
C PRO A 129 6.13 -19.14 -3.04
N LEU A 130 5.33 -19.91 -3.76
CA LEU A 130 5.34 -21.38 -3.71
C LEU A 130 5.72 -21.89 -5.10
N GLY A 131 6.67 -22.81 -5.18
CA GLY A 131 7.10 -23.40 -6.44
C GLY A 131 5.96 -24.03 -7.22
N SER A 132 5.06 -24.74 -6.52
CA SER A 132 3.86 -25.37 -7.08
C SER A 132 2.82 -24.38 -7.65
N GLN A 133 2.87 -23.11 -7.26
CA GLN A 133 1.93 -22.06 -7.70
C GLN A 133 2.53 -21.11 -8.73
N ILE A 134 3.83 -21.22 -9.04
CA ILE A 134 4.45 -20.38 -10.07
C ILE A 134 3.90 -20.80 -11.43
N GLU A 135 3.33 -19.84 -12.15
CA GLU A 135 2.87 -20.01 -13.53
C GLU A 135 3.95 -19.49 -14.50
N SER A 136 3.97 -20.05 -15.71
CA SER A 136 4.87 -19.56 -16.78
C SER A 136 4.53 -18.12 -17.14
N ASP A 137 5.56 -17.29 -17.17
CA ASP A 137 5.43 -15.86 -17.48
C ASP A 137 4.83 -15.63 -18.88
N HIS A 138 3.95 -14.66 -18.98
CA HIS A 138 3.49 -14.16 -20.27
C HIS A 138 4.69 -13.58 -21.05
N PRO A 139 4.83 -13.80 -22.39
CA PRO A 139 5.97 -13.35 -23.18
C PRO A 139 6.30 -11.84 -23.10
N MET A 140 5.33 -11.02 -22.71
CA MET A 140 5.51 -9.57 -22.55
C MET A 140 5.88 -9.15 -21.12
N LEU A 141 6.01 -10.08 -20.16
CA LEU A 141 6.44 -9.73 -18.81
C LEU A 141 7.92 -9.30 -18.80
N THR A 142 8.20 -8.22 -18.09
CA THR A 142 9.58 -7.69 -17.95
C THR A 142 9.84 -7.32 -16.49
N LEU A 143 11.11 -7.12 -16.15
CA LEU A 143 11.50 -6.62 -14.81
C LEU A 143 11.14 -5.17 -14.63
N ASP A 144 11.26 -4.34 -15.68
CA ASP A 144 10.82 -2.94 -15.72
C ASP A 144 9.53 -2.85 -16.54
N SER A 145 8.46 -3.43 -16.00
CA SER A 145 7.16 -3.55 -16.66
C SER A 145 6.55 -2.22 -17.08
N LEU A 146 6.92 -1.16 -16.39
CA LEU A 146 6.44 0.20 -16.65
C LEU A 146 7.40 1.02 -17.52
N GLY A 147 8.61 0.53 -17.84
CA GLY A 147 9.61 1.25 -18.61
C GLY A 147 10.13 2.50 -17.89
N GLU A 148 10.22 2.46 -16.56
CA GLU A 148 10.61 3.61 -15.73
C GLU A 148 12.03 4.10 -16.04
N GLN A 149 12.93 3.19 -16.43
CA GLN A 149 14.31 3.53 -16.77
C GLN A 149 14.41 4.32 -18.09
N ALA A 150 13.56 4.02 -19.07
CA ALA A 150 13.54 4.75 -20.35
C ALA A 150 13.02 6.20 -20.16
N ASP A 151 12.16 6.43 -19.18
CA ASP A 151 11.62 7.75 -18.85
C ASP A 151 12.41 8.49 -17.75
N ALA A 152 13.63 8.02 -17.43
CA ALA A 152 14.46 8.59 -16.37
C ALA A 152 15.50 9.60 -16.91
N PRO A 153 15.21 10.93 -16.86
CA PRO A 153 16.15 11.95 -17.32
C PRO A 153 17.43 12.03 -16.47
N VAL A 154 17.33 11.60 -15.22
CA VAL A 154 18.45 11.42 -14.30
C VAL A 154 18.23 10.14 -13.46
N PRO A 155 19.28 9.47 -12.99
CA PRO A 155 19.15 8.22 -12.24
C PRO A 155 18.22 8.36 -11.03
N GLY A 156 17.14 7.58 -11.00
CA GLY A 156 16.17 7.56 -9.92
C GLY A 156 15.10 8.65 -9.98
N LEU A 157 14.95 9.35 -11.09
CA LEU A 157 13.81 10.24 -11.34
C LEU A 157 13.14 9.84 -12.65
N THR A 158 11.90 9.37 -12.60
CA THR A 158 11.10 9.04 -13.79
C THR A 158 10.12 10.19 -14.07
N HIS A 159 10.16 10.74 -15.29
CA HIS A 159 9.31 11.84 -15.73
C HIS A 159 8.58 11.47 -17.02
N ARG A 160 7.49 10.70 -16.88
CA ARG A 160 6.66 10.20 -17.99
C ARG A 160 5.50 11.15 -18.34
N TYR A 161 4.95 11.81 -17.34
CA TYR A 161 3.76 12.65 -17.48
C TYR A 161 4.15 14.12 -17.45
N PRO A 162 3.43 15.01 -18.16
CA PRO A 162 3.81 16.41 -18.25
C PRO A 162 3.98 17.12 -16.89
N ASP A 163 3.08 16.82 -15.94
CA ASP A 163 2.92 17.57 -14.69
C ASP A 163 3.44 16.85 -13.44
N LYS A 164 3.94 15.59 -13.57
CA LYS A 164 4.33 14.81 -12.40
C LYS A 164 5.53 13.92 -12.64
N ALA A 165 6.35 13.76 -11.59
CA ALA A 165 7.50 12.89 -11.58
C ALA A 165 7.47 11.90 -10.42
N LEU A 166 8.17 10.78 -10.61
CA LEU A 166 8.42 9.78 -9.60
C LEU A 166 9.89 9.87 -9.17
N PHE A 167 10.13 10.17 -7.89
CA PHE A 167 11.46 10.32 -7.34
C PHE A 167 11.80 9.09 -6.47
N LEU A 168 12.67 8.23 -6.99
CA LEU A 168 13.16 7.03 -6.32
C LEU A 168 14.33 7.39 -5.42
N VAL A 169 14.07 7.68 -4.15
CA VAL A 169 15.06 8.22 -3.21
C VAL A 169 16.01 7.17 -2.64
N LEU A 170 15.60 5.88 -2.64
CA LEU A 170 16.36 4.74 -2.12
C LEU A 170 15.91 3.44 -2.81
N ASP A 171 16.63 2.34 -2.56
CA ASP A 171 16.42 1.01 -3.14
C ASP A 171 16.08 -0.08 -2.12
N THR A 172 15.79 0.28 -0.88
CA THR A 172 15.50 -0.67 0.20
C THR A 172 14.07 -0.52 0.74
N CYS A 173 13.46 -1.65 1.12
CA CYS A 173 12.13 -1.71 1.76
C CYS A 173 12.20 -2.41 3.11
N PRO A 174 11.24 -2.17 4.03
CA PRO A 174 11.07 -2.99 5.23
C PRO A 174 10.65 -4.42 4.91
N VAL A 175 9.86 -4.61 3.83
CA VAL A 175 9.37 -5.90 3.34
C VAL A 175 9.47 -5.92 1.81
N TYR A 176 9.83 -7.05 1.21
CA TYR A 176 9.85 -7.22 -0.24
C TYR A 176 8.60 -7.94 -0.73
N CYS A 177 7.82 -7.24 -1.53
CA CYS A 177 6.60 -7.78 -2.15
C CYS A 177 6.96 -8.56 -3.43
N ARG A 178 6.33 -9.69 -3.70
CA ARG A 178 6.51 -10.45 -4.94
C ARG A 178 6.16 -9.64 -6.19
N PHE A 179 5.08 -8.86 -6.11
CA PHE A 179 4.52 -8.07 -7.21
C PHE A 179 5.20 -6.70 -7.42
N CYS A 180 6.44 -6.55 -6.98
CA CYS A 180 7.14 -5.27 -7.06
C CYS A 180 7.45 -4.89 -8.52
N THR A 181 6.83 -3.83 -9.03
CA THR A 181 7.10 -3.28 -10.38
C THR A 181 8.54 -2.75 -10.54
N ARG A 182 9.25 -2.57 -9.42
CA ARG A 182 10.65 -2.13 -9.35
C ARG A 182 11.61 -3.25 -8.94
N SER A 183 11.24 -4.49 -9.19
CA SER A 183 12.10 -5.64 -8.93
C SER A 183 13.46 -5.55 -9.64
N TYR A 184 13.59 -4.72 -10.67
CA TYR A 184 14.85 -4.41 -11.35
C TYR A 184 15.84 -3.59 -10.51
N ALA A 185 15.40 -2.88 -9.46
CA ALA A 185 16.25 -1.96 -8.68
C ALA A 185 16.07 -2.08 -7.16
N VAL A 186 15.00 -2.72 -6.68
CA VAL A 186 14.69 -2.82 -5.25
C VAL A 186 15.16 -4.15 -4.68
N GLY A 187 15.79 -4.08 -3.51
CA GLY A 187 16.25 -5.24 -2.77
C GLY A 187 17.67 -5.69 -3.12
N LEU A 188 18.02 -6.89 -2.67
CA LEU A 188 19.29 -7.53 -2.94
C LEU A 188 19.26 -8.22 -4.30
N ASP A 189 20.43 -8.42 -4.89
CA ASP A 189 20.59 -9.30 -6.05
C ASP A 189 20.08 -10.70 -5.71
N THR A 190 19.54 -11.39 -6.71
CA THR A 190 19.11 -12.78 -6.64
C THR A 190 19.84 -13.58 -7.72
N GLU A 191 19.67 -14.90 -7.74
CA GLU A 191 20.20 -15.74 -8.82
C GLU A 191 19.61 -15.34 -10.19
N GLU A 192 18.39 -14.77 -10.19
CA GLU A 192 17.64 -14.40 -11.38
C GLU A 192 17.86 -12.95 -11.84
N VAL A 193 18.30 -12.04 -10.92
CA VAL A 193 18.30 -10.58 -11.20
C VAL A 193 19.46 -9.87 -10.53
N GLU A 194 20.32 -9.22 -11.33
CA GLU A 194 21.25 -8.19 -10.88
C GLU A 194 20.51 -6.83 -10.83
N LYS A 195 20.53 -6.16 -9.67
CA LYS A 195 19.74 -4.95 -9.42
C LYS A 195 20.47 -3.67 -9.85
N VAL A 196 19.71 -2.75 -10.46
CA VAL A 196 20.18 -1.39 -10.68
C VAL A 196 20.32 -0.67 -9.34
N GLN A 197 21.49 -0.10 -9.07
CA GLN A 197 21.80 0.54 -7.79
C GLN A 197 21.20 1.95 -7.70
N LEU A 198 20.20 2.15 -6.83
CA LEU A 198 19.57 3.43 -6.54
C LEU A 198 19.78 3.88 -5.09
N LYS A 199 21.01 3.69 -4.58
CA LYS A 199 21.38 4.06 -3.21
C LYS A 199 21.01 5.51 -2.86
N ALA A 200 20.57 5.73 -1.63
CA ALA A 200 20.26 7.06 -1.09
C ALA A 200 21.55 7.88 -0.93
N THR A 201 21.93 8.65 -1.96
CA THR A 201 23.09 9.54 -1.93
C THR A 201 22.68 10.96 -2.26
N ARG A 202 23.27 11.95 -1.55
CA ARG A 202 23.01 13.38 -1.79
C ARG A 202 23.32 13.78 -3.23
N ALA A 203 24.42 13.32 -3.79
CA ALA A 203 24.79 13.61 -5.17
C ALA A 203 23.76 13.16 -6.21
N ARG A 204 23.07 12.02 -5.96
CA ARG A 204 21.97 11.55 -6.82
C ARG A 204 20.72 12.42 -6.62
N TRP A 205 20.39 12.74 -5.37
CA TRP A 205 19.26 13.62 -5.05
C TRP A 205 19.46 15.03 -5.62
N ASP A 206 20.66 15.61 -5.53
CA ASP A 206 20.95 16.93 -6.06
C ASP A 206 20.69 17.04 -7.55
N ARG A 207 21.06 16.01 -8.33
CA ARG A 207 20.72 15.97 -9.76
C ARG A 207 19.21 15.93 -10.01
N ALA A 208 18.48 15.14 -9.22
CA ALA A 208 17.03 15.08 -9.33
C ALA A 208 16.35 16.42 -8.96
N PHE A 209 16.78 17.05 -7.87
CA PHE A 209 16.25 18.35 -7.45
C PHE A 209 16.58 19.45 -8.46
N LYS A 210 17.79 19.46 -9.01
CA LYS A 210 18.17 20.39 -10.08
C LYS A 210 17.22 20.24 -11.26
N TYR A 211 17.03 19.01 -11.75
CA TYR A 211 16.10 18.74 -12.85
C TYR A 211 14.69 19.23 -12.53
N MET A 212 14.14 18.85 -11.35
CA MET A 212 12.79 19.26 -10.95
C MET A 212 12.65 20.79 -10.84
N SER A 213 13.66 21.49 -10.37
CA SER A 213 13.63 22.97 -10.26
C SER A 213 13.66 23.70 -11.61
N GLU A 214 14.23 23.07 -12.63
CA GLU A 214 14.30 23.60 -13.99
C GLU A 214 13.06 23.28 -14.86
N ARG A 215 12.16 22.40 -14.38
CA ARG A 215 10.96 21.95 -15.09
C ARG A 215 9.71 22.55 -14.48
N VAL A 216 9.36 23.74 -14.91
CA VAL A 216 8.25 24.54 -14.35
C VAL A 216 6.87 23.91 -14.55
N GLU A 217 6.75 22.98 -15.48
CA GLU A 217 5.55 22.19 -15.72
C GLU A 217 5.30 21.12 -14.67
N LEU A 218 6.31 20.74 -13.87
CA LEU A 218 6.14 19.76 -12.80
C LEU A 218 5.45 20.38 -11.58
N GLU A 219 4.25 19.88 -11.27
CA GLU A 219 3.48 20.31 -10.10
C GLU A 219 3.37 19.24 -9.02
N ASP A 220 3.64 17.97 -9.35
CA ASP A 220 3.39 16.81 -8.50
C ASP A 220 4.59 15.87 -8.43
N VAL A 221 5.02 15.48 -7.22
CA VAL A 221 6.12 14.53 -7.04
C VAL A 221 5.69 13.35 -6.15
N VAL A 222 5.95 12.13 -6.62
CA VAL A 222 5.86 10.92 -5.81
C VAL A 222 7.23 10.56 -5.27
N ILE A 223 7.44 10.67 -3.96
CA ILE A 223 8.64 10.21 -3.28
C ILE A 223 8.49 8.73 -2.99
N SER A 224 9.34 7.90 -3.61
CA SER A 224 9.27 6.44 -3.56
C SER A 224 10.68 5.85 -3.69
N GLY A 225 10.80 4.73 -4.38
CA GLY A 225 12.06 4.02 -4.61
C GLY A 225 11.90 2.56 -4.22
N GLY A 226 12.64 2.12 -3.20
CA GLY A 226 12.22 1.02 -2.36
C GLY A 226 10.98 1.46 -1.59
N ASP A 227 11.13 1.81 -0.34
CA ASP A 227 9.99 2.30 0.45
C ASP A 227 10.39 3.54 1.26
N ALA A 228 9.68 4.65 1.09
CA ALA A 228 9.93 5.90 1.81
C ALA A 228 9.88 5.74 3.34
N TYR A 229 9.31 4.65 3.86
CA TYR A 229 9.32 4.31 5.28
C TYR A 229 10.73 4.07 5.85
N ARG A 230 11.69 3.75 4.97
CA ARG A 230 13.11 3.55 5.34
C ARG A 230 13.90 4.85 5.47
N LEU A 231 13.33 5.99 5.05
CA LEU A 231 13.95 7.28 5.23
C LEU A 231 14.10 7.62 6.72
N LYS A 232 15.24 8.20 7.08
CA LYS A 232 15.46 8.76 8.40
C LYS A 232 14.77 10.11 8.54
N ALA A 233 14.57 10.58 9.75
CA ALA A 233 13.93 11.86 10.05
C ALA A 233 14.61 13.04 9.33
N ASP A 234 15.96 13.11 9.36
CA ASP A 234 16.73 14.12 8.65
C ASP A 234 16.53 14.10 7.13
N GLN A 235 16.42 12.89 6.56
CA GLN A 235 16.18 12.71 5.12
C GLN A 235 14.75 13.12 4.73
N ILE A 236 13.75 12.85 5.56
CA ILE A 236 12.36 13.32 5.34
C ILE A 236 12.35 14.86 5.33
N ARG A 237 12.99 15.50 6.33
CA ARG A 237 13.09 16.97 6.38
C ARG A 237 13.83 17.52 5.18
N GLU A 238 14.98 16.94 4.80
CA GLU A 238 15.76 17.38 3.64
C GLU A 238 14.95 17.32 2.35
N ILE A 239 14.37 16.15 2.05
CA ILE A 239 13.61 15.93 0.80
C ILE A 239 12.35 16.80 0.78
N GLY A 240 11.57 16.80 1.88
CA GLY A 240 10.33 17.55 1.97
C GLY A 240 10.55 19.05 1.84
N ASN A 241 11.50 19.60 2.58
CA ASN A 241 11.81 21.04 2.53
C ASN A 241 12.30 21.47 1.15
N ARG A 242 13.20 20.71 0.52
CA ARG A 242 13.68 21.01 -0.84
C ARG A 242 12.57 21.02 -1.87
N LEU A 243 11.59 20.12 -1.78
CA LEU A 243 10.41 20.13 -2.66
C LEU A 243 9.50 21.34 -2.37
N LEU A 244 9.30 21.69 -1.11
CA LEU A 244 8.53 22.88 -0.73
C LEU A 244 9.15 24.18 -1.22
N ASP A 245 10.48 24.26 -1.28
CA ASP A 245 11.23 25.44 -1.77
C ASP A 245 11.13 25.62 -3.29
N ILE A 246 10.75 24.60 -4.06
CA ILE A 246 10.52 24.73 -5.50
C ILE A 246 9.13 25.37 -5.73
N PRO A 247 9.05 26.59 -6.30
CA PRO A 247 7.80 27.37 -6.33
C PRO A 247 6.64 26.68 -7.06
N HIS A 248 6.92 26.01 -8.17
CA HIS A 248 5.91 25.38 -9.03
C HIS A 248 5.45 24.00 -8.54
N ILE A 249 6.19 23.31 -7.65
CA ILE A 249 5.69 22.09 -7.01
C ILE A 249 4.54 22.44 -6.07
N ARG A 250 3.36 21.95 -6.37
CA ARG A 250 2.11 22.22 -5.63
C ARG A 250 1.75 21.12 -4.66
N ARG A 251 2.17 19.89 -4.95
CA ARG A 251 1.88 18.72 -4.12
C ARG A 251 2.95 17.65 -4.24
N PHE A 252 3.16 16.92 -3.16
CA PHE A 252 3.93 15.68 -3.21
C PHE A 252 3.46 14.69 -2.14
N ARG A 253 3.88 13.44 -2.28
CA ARG A 253 3.52 12.39 -1.35
C ARG A 253 4.67 11.43 -1.10
N PHE A 254 4.80 11.02 0.15
CA PHE A 254 5.65 9.89 0.51
C PHE A 254 4.86 8.61 0.26
N ALA A 255 5.35 7.77 -0.66
CA ALA A 255 4.73 6.50 -1.00
C ALA A 255 5.37 5.37 -0.21
N THR A 256 4.56 4.62 0.55
CA THR A 256 5.04 3.57 1.44
C THR A 256 4.01 2.46 1.65
N LYS A 257 4.48 1.21 1.78
CA LYS A 257 3.67 0.11 2.32
C LYS A 257 3.79 0.01 3.85
N GLY A 258 4.61 0.84 4.47
CA GLY A 258 4.93 0.82 5.91
C GLY A 258 3.73 0.62 6.82
N PRO A 259 2.65 1.42 6.72
CA PRO A 259 1.46 1.27 7.55
C PRO A 259 0.78 -0.10 7.49
N ALA A 260 0.89 -0.81 6.36
CA ALA A 260 0.32 -2.15 6.18
C ALA A 260 1.21 -3.28 6.71
N ILE A 261 2.51 -3.03 6.86
CA ILE A 261 3.50 -4.09 7.14
C ILE A 261 4.29 -3.89 8.44
N MET A 262 4.25 -2.70 9.00
CA MET A 262 4.92 -2.33 10.25
C MET A 262 4.29 -1.05 10.84
N PRO A 263 2.97 -1.04 11.14
CA PRO A 263 2.27 0.16 11.62
C PRO A 263 2.87 0.73 12.91
N MET A 264 3.49 -0.09 13.74
CA MET A 264 4.09 0.31 15.01
C MET A 264 5.23 1.33 14.85
N LYS A 265 5.85 1.48 13.68
CA LYS A 265 6.84 2.55 13.47
C LYS A 265 6.22 3.94 13.62
N VAL A 266 4.97 4.13 13.19
CA VAL A 266 4.23 5.40 13.42
C VAL A 266 4.03 5.66 14.92
N LEU A 267 3.88 4.60 15.72
CA LEU A 267 3.62 4.69 17.16
C LEU A 267 4.90 4.88 17.99
N THR A 268 6.05 4.38 17.51
CA THR A 268 7.28 4.26 18.33
C THR A 268 8.51 4.96 17.75
N ASP A 269 8.49 5.41 16.49
CA ASP A 269 9.56 6.24 15.90
C ASP A 269 9.10 7.70 15.87
N HIS A 270 9.18 8.35 17.03
CA HIS A 270 8.72 9.73 17.21
C HIS A 270 9.48 10.72 16.33
N ASP A 271 10.79 10.55 16.14
CA ASP A 271 11.61 11.42 15.29
C ASP A 271 11.14 11.38 13.82
N TRP A 272 10.79 10.17 13.32
CA TRP A 272 10.26 9.97 11.99
C TRP A 272 8.89 10.64 11.83
N LEU A 273 8.00 10.43 12.80
CA LEU A 273 6.65 11.00 12.81
C LEU A 273 6.70 12.54 12.88
N ASP A 274 7.53 13.09 13.75
CA ASP A 274 7.69 14.55 13.91
C ASP A 274 8.26 15.17 12.63
N ALA A 275 9.26 14.54 12.00
CA ALA A 275 9.80 15.00 10.73
C ALA A 275 8.75 15.05 9.61
N LEU A 276 7.91 14.03 9.51
CA LEU A 276 6.80 14.00 8.55
C LEU A 276 5.77 15.09 8.87
N THR A 277 5.40 15.25 10.14
CA THR A 277 4.46 16.28 10.60
C THR A 277 4.96 17.69 10.27
N GLU A 278 6.21 17.99 10.58
CA GLU A 278 6.86 19.29 10.27
C GLU A 278 6.77 19.63 8.76
N VAL A 279 7.05 18.66 7.90
CA VAL A 279 6.98 18.87 6.45
C VAL A 279 5.52 19.07 5.98
N VAL A 280 4.57 18.32 6.54
CA VAL A 280 3.13 18.48 6.25
C VAL A 280 2.64 19.86 6.69
N ASP A 281 2.99 20.32 7.89
CA ASP A 281 2.54 21.60 8.44
C ASP A 281 3.17 22.76 7.66
N ARG A 282 4.45 22.67 7.31
CA ARG A 282 5.11 23.65 6.43
C ARG A 282 4.42 23.71 5.06
N GLY A 283 4.13 22.56 4.46
CA GLY A 283 3.40 22.50 3.19
C GLY A 283 2.05 23.20 3.28
N ARG A 284 1.29 22.89 4.32
CA ARG A 284 -0.03 23.51 4.59
C ARG A 284 0.09 25.03 4.74
N SER A 285 1.07 25.53 5.48
CA SER A 285 1.30 26.96 5.64
C SER A 285 1.64 27.70 4.33
N MET A 286 2.18 26.97 3.34
CA MET A 286 2.50 27.45 1.99
C MET A 286 1.37 27.21 0.97
N GLY A 287 0.24 26.63 1.36
CA GLY A 287 -0.83 26.22 0.46
C GLY A 287 -0.43 25.08 -0.49
N LYS A 288 0.51 24.22 -0.07
CA LYS A 288 0.98 23.05 -0.82
C LYS A 288 0.55 21.78 -0.10
N GLU A 289 0.12 20.75 -0.85
CA GLU A 289 -0.31 19.48 -0.28
C GLU A 289 0.85 18.53 -0.09
N VAL A 290 1.00 18.02 1.14
CA VAL A 290 1.90 16.90 1.44
C VAL A 290 1.07 15.77 2.04
N ALA A 291 1.17 14.57 1.48
CA ALA A 291 0.37 13.41 1.89
C ALA A 291 1.23 12.15 2.08
N LEU A 292 0.67 11.17 2.77
CA LEU A 292 1.20 9.81 2.82
C LEU A 292 0.32 8.91 1.94
N HIS A 293 0.91 8.23 0.96
CA HIS A 293 0.22 7.20 0.19
C HIS A 293 0.66 5.83 0.65
N THR A 294 -0.31 5.06 1.17
CA THR A 294 -0.06 3.71 1.67
C THR A 294 -0.52 2.62 0.70
N HIS A 295 -0.27 1.36 1.05
CA HIS A 295 -0.46 0.22 0.17
C HIS A 295 -0.96 -1.01 0.93
N PHE A 296 -2.25 -0.99 1.31
CA PHE A 296 -2.97 -2.17 1.80
C PHE A 296 -3.59 -2.91 0.61
N ASN A 297 -3.46 -4.22 0.56
CA ASN A 297 -4.04 -5.06 -0.49
C ASN A 297 -5.10 -6.03 0.05
N HIS A 298 -5.05 -6.39 1.33
CA HIS A 298 -5.96 -7.39 1.91
C HIS A 298 -6.55 -6.87 3.23
N PRO A 299 -7.83 -7.15 3.53
CA PRO A 299 -8.45 -6.69 4.79
C PRO A 299 -7.73 -7.17 6.05
N ASN A 300 -7.06 -8.33 6.01
CA ASN A 300 -6.30 -8.86 7.15
C ASN A 300 -4.98 -8.11 7.43
N GLU A 301 -4.52 -7.22 6.54
CA GLU A 301 -3.43 -6.28 6.84
C GLU A 301 -3.88 -5.18 7.81
N VAL A 302 -5.20 -4.95 7.95
CA VAL A 302 -5.79 -3.92 8.80
C VAL A 302 -6.15 -4.52 10.16
N THR A 303 -5.41 -4.13 11.19
CA THR A 303 -5.57 -4.58 12.58
C THR A 303 -5.87 -3.40 13.51
N GLY A 304 -6.07 -3.66 14.79
CA GLY A 304 -6.13 -2.62 15.82
C GLY A 304 -4.86 -1.78 15.90
N ILE A 305 -3.69 -2.39 15.70
CA ILE A 305 -2.40 -1.65 15.65
C ILE A 305 -2.37 -0.70 14.45
N SER A 306 -2.88 -1.14 13.29
CA SER A 306 -3.03 -0.26 12.12
C SER A 306 -3.99 0.89 12.40
N GLN A 307 -5.10 0.63 13.10
CA GLN A 307 -6.06 1.66 13.49
C GLN A 307 -5.44 2.72 14.38
N ASP A 308 -4.69 2.30 15.39
CA ASP A 308 -4.03 3.21 16.32
C ASP A 308 -2.97 4.06 15.60
N ALA A 309 -2.17 3.44 14.73
CA ALA A 309 -1.17 4.16 13.92
C ALA A 309 -1.83 5.18 12.96
N MET A 310 -2.92 4.81 12.30
CA MET A 310 -3.63 5.72 11.41
C MET A 310 -4.35 6.83 12.18
N GLY A 311 -4.82 6.54 13.40
CA GLY A 311 -5.36 7.53 14.33
C GLY A 311 -4.35 8.63 14.64
N VAL A 312 -3.11 8.25 14.99
CA VAL A 312 -2.02 9.21 15.23
C VAL A 312 -1.72 10.07 13.99
N LEU A 313 -1.67 9.49 12.80
CA LEU A 313 -1.46 10.27 11.57
C LEU A 313 -2.62 11.24 11.31
N PHE A 314 -3.85 10.81 11.55
CA PHE A 314 -5.05 11.63 11.39
C PHE A 314 -5.05 12.82 12.38
N GLU A 315 -4.74 12.59 13.66
CA GLU A 315 -4.63 13.63 14.69
C GLU A 315 -3.53 14.65 14.38
N ARG A 316 -2.43 14.21 13.74
CA ARG A 316 -1.36 15.08 13.23
C ARG A 316 -1.75 15.79 11.92
N GLY A 317 -2.96 15.62 11.42
CA GLY A 317 -3.47 16.24 10.19
C GLY A 317 -2.78 15.72 8.91
N ILE A 318 -2.20 14.53 8.95
CA ILE A 318 -1.55 13.89 7.81
C ILE A 318 -2.60 13.13 7.00
N THR A 319 -2.82 13.56 5.76
CA THR A 319 -3.73 12.86 4.83
C THR A 319 -3.13 11.54 4.38
N VAL A 320 -3.87 10.44 4.59
CA VAL A 320 -3.45 9.09 4.16
C VAL A 320 -4.39 8.56 3.07
N ARG A 321 -3.81 8.15 1.93
CA ARG A 321 -4.54 7.54 0.82
C ARG A 321 -3.98 6.16 0.50
N ASN A 322 -4.84 5.21 0.17
CA ASN A 322 -4.44 3.84 -0.16
C ASN A 322 -4.46 3.59 -1.67
N GLN A 323 -3.41 2.94 -2.14
CA GLN A 323 -3.27 2.45 -3.50
C GLN A 323 -3.04 0.94 -3.46
N SER A 324 -4.04 0.15 -3.88
CA SER A 324 -3.94 -1.32 -3.94
C SER A 324 -3.49 -1.80 -5.31
N VAL A 325 -2.96 -3.03 -5.37
CA VAL A 325 -2.80 -3.80 -6.61
C VAL A 325 -3.84 -4.93 -6.60
N PHE A 326 -4.54 -5.10 -7.72
CA PHE A 326 -5.57 -6.11 -7.89
C PHE A 326 -4.95 -7.45 -8.25
N GLN A 327 -5.05 -8.44 -7.34
CA GLN A 327 -4.28 -9.67 -7.40
C GLN A 327 -5.16 -10.90 -7.22
N ARG A 328 -4.94 -11.92 -8.06
CA ARG A 328 -5.61 -13.22 -7.99
C ARG A 328 -5.34 -13.92 -6.66
N GLY A 329 -6.42 -14.31 -5.98
CA GLY A 329 -6.36 -14.99 -4.69
C GLY A 329 -5.88 -14.13 -3.53
N VAL A 330 -5.82 -12.80 -3.70
CA VAL A 330 -5.55 -11.81 -2.65
C VAL A 330 -6.77 -10.94 -2.42
N ASN A 331 -7.19 -10.20 -3.42
CA ASN A 331 -8.28 -9.24 -3.31
C ASN A 331 -9.20 -9.20 -4.54
N ASP A 332 -9.10 -10.15 -5.45
CA ASP A 332 -9.92 -10.24 -6.66
C ASP A 332 -11.32 -10.82 -6.42
N HIS A 333 -11.66 -11.14 -5.16
CA HIS A 333 -13.04 -11.44 -4.79
C HIS A 333 -13.80 -10.16 -4.41
N PRO A 334 -15.05 -9.97 -4.89
CA PRO A 334 -15.81 -8.75 -4.63
C PRO A 334 -15.97 -8.41 -3.15
N ASP A 335 -16.29 -9.39 -2.31
CA ASP A 335 -16.51 -9.17 -0.88
C ASP A 335 -15.22 -8.85 -0.13
N THR A 336 -14.08 -9.43 -0.54
CA THR A 336 -12.75 -9.09 0.00
C THR A 336 -12.39 -7.63 -0.28
N MET A 337 -12.65 -7.14 -1.49
CA MET A 337 -12.39 -5.74 -1.85
C MET A 337 -13.34 -4.77 -1.13
N VAL A 338 -14.60 -5.16 -0.95
CA VAL A 338 -15.57 -4.39 -0.17
C VAL A 338 -15.12 -4.30 1.30
N GLU A 339 -14.72 -5.43 1.89
CA GLU A 339 -14.22 -5.47 3.26
C GLU A 339 -12.97 -4.60 3.42
N LEU A 340 -11.99 -4.71 2.51
CA LEU A 340 -10.80 -3.87 2.52
C LEU A 340 -11.15 -2.38 2.48
N SER A 341 -12.02 -1.96 1.54
CA SER A 341 -12.40 -0.55 1.40
C SER A 341 -13.11 -0.01 2.64
N LYS A 342 -13.96 -0.82 3.27
CA LYS A 342 -14.65 -0.45 4.50
C LYS A 342 -13.71 -0.36 5.70
N ARG A 343 -12.77 -1.30 5.85
CA ARG A 343 -11.74 -1.25 6.90
C ARG A 343 -10.83 -0.03 6.75
N LEU A 344 -10.37 0.26 5.54
CA LEU A 344 -9.57 1.45 5.25
C LEU A 344 -10.31 2.73 5.65
N SER A 345 -11.56 2.88 5.21
CA SER A 345 -12.39 4.01 5.60
C SER A 345 -12.59 4.11 7.12
N HIS A 346 -12.76 2.97 7.79
CA HIS A 346 -12.94 2.91 9.25
C HIS A 346 -11.70 3.41 10.02
N ILE A 347 -10.51 3.24 9.47
CA ILE A 347 -9.23 3.70 10.07
C ILE A 347 -8.72 5.02 9.47
N ASN A 348 -9.59 5.86 8.89
CA ASN A 348 -9.25 7.15 8.28
C ASN A 348 -8.26 7.08 7.11
N VAL A 349 -8.20 5.97 6.39
CA VAL A 349 -7.42 5.81 5.15
C VAL A 349 -8.36 5.90 3.96
N HIS A 350 -8.11 6.87 3.07
CA HIS A 350 -8.94 7.06 1.88
C HIS A 350 -8.55 6.06 0.78
N PRO A 351 -9.44 5.15 0.34
CA PRO A 351 -9.19 4.30 -0.82
C PRO A 351 -9.06 5.17 -2.08
N TYR A 352 -7.91 5.13 -2.75
CA TYR A 352 -7.60 6.03 -3.86
C TYR A 352 -7.59 5.31 -5.21
N TYR A 353 -6.67 4.36 -5.39
CA TYR A 353 -6.56 3.54 -6.60
C TYR A 353 -6.56 2.05 -6.31
N VAL A 354 -7.07 1.28 -7.27
CA VAL A 354 -6.81 -0.15 -7.42
C VAL A 354 -6.20 -0.37 -8.80
N TYR A 355 -4.91 -0.70 -8.84
CA TYR A 355 -4.21 -1.02 -10.09
C TYR A 355 -4.49 -2.46 -10.49
N ILE A 356 -4.92 -2.67 -11.73
CA ILE A 356 -4.84 -4.00 -12.34
C ILE A 356 -3.37 -4.40 -12.35
N HIS A 357 -3.08 -5.65 -11.98
CA HIS A 357 -1.70 -6.15 -11.82
C HIS A 357 -0.87 -5.95 -13.10
N ASP A 358 0.29 -5.32 -12.94
CA ASP A 358 1.21 -5.06 -14.03
C ASP A 358 1.88 -6.34 -14.55
N LEU A 359 2.48 -6.27 -15.75
CA LEU A 359 3.19 -7.39 -16.39
C LEU A 359 4.61 -7.54 -15.80
N VAL A 360 4.70 -7.93 -14.52
CA VAL A 360 5.96 -8.12 -13.79
C VAL A 360 6.41 -9.56 -13.89
N ARG A 361 7.68 -9.79 -14.22
CA ARG A 361 8.30 -11.12 -14.30
C ARG A 361 8.17 -11.88 -12.98
N GLY A 362 7.84 -13.17 -13.06
CA GLY A 362 7.73 -14.08 -11.90
C GLY A 362 6.48 -13.91 -11.05
N THR A 363 5.43 -13.27 -11.60
CA THR A 363 4.19 -12.99 -10.86
C THR A 363 2.90 -13.29 -11.64
N GLU A 364 2.98 -14.13 -12.68
CA GLU A 364 1.82 -14.49 -13.51
C GLU A 364 0.68 -15.12 -12.67
N ASP A 365 1.01 -15.88 -11.64
CA ASP A 365 0.07 -16.47 -10.71
C ASP A 365 -0.75 -15.45 -9.89
N LEU A 366 -0.30 -14.20 -9.81
CA LEU A 366 -1.01 -13.10 -9.14
C LEU A 366 -1.85 -12.26 -10.10
N ARG A 367 -1.72 -12.46 -11.41
CA ARG A 367 -2.47 -11.68 -12.39
C ARG A 367 -3.93 -12.12 -12.47
N THR A 368 -4.80 -11.14 -12.66
CA THR A 368 -6.22 -11.35 -12.92
C THR A 368 -6.67 -10.44 -14.08
N THR A 369 -7.91 -10.61 -14.54
CA THR A 369 -8.39 -9.95 -15.75
C THR A 369 -9.02 -8.58 -15.47
N VAL A 370 -8.98 -7.67 -16.46
CA VAL A 370 -9.71 -6.39 -16.42
C VAL A 370 -11.21 -6.64 -16.23
N ALA A 371 -11.77 -7.67 -16.89
CA ALA A 371 -13.18 -8.04 -16.73
C ALA A 371 -13.55 -8.35 -15.28
N ARG A 372 -12.65 -9.06 -14.55
CA ARG A 372 -12.82 -9.32 -13.12
C ARG A 372 -12.77 -8.02 -12.32
N GLY A 373 -11.85 -7.10 -12.65
CA GLY A 373 -11.78 -5.78 -12.03
C GLY A 373 -13.09 -5.00 -12.18
N VAL A 374 -13.67 -4.97 -13.37
CA VAL A 374 -14.97 -4.32 -13.62
C VAL A 374 -16.11 -4.93 -12.79
N GLN A 375 -16.13 -6.25 -12.62
CA GLN A 375 -17.11 -6.92 -11.76
C GLN A 375 -16.99 -6.50 -10.30
N VAL A 376 -15.75 -6.46 -9.78
CA VAL A 376 -15.45 -6.06 -8.39
C VAL A 376 -15.81 -4.58 -8.19
N GLU A 377 -15.44 -3.70 -9.12
CA GLU A 377 -15.78 -2.28 -9.05
C GLU A 377 -17.29 -2.04 -8.98
N LYS A 378 -18.08 -2.72 -9.82
CA LYS A 378 -19.55 -2.63 -9.78
C LYS A 378 -20.11 -3.01 -8.41
N ARG A 379 -19.61 -4.09 -7.80
CA ARG A 379 -20.04 -4.54 -6.48
C ARG A 379 -19.68 -3.52 -5.41
N LEU A 380 -18.47 -2.95 -5.48
CA LEU A 380 -17.96 -2.00 -4.52
C LEU A 380 -18.75 -0.69 -4.52
N ARG A 381 -19.11 -0.16 -5.70
CA ARG A 381 -19.92 1.07 -5.85
C ARG A 381 -21.27 1.00 -5.15
N GLY A 382 -21.88 -0.19 -5.10
CA GLY A 382 -23.13 -0.41 -4.40
C GLY A 382 -22.98 -0.70 -2.91
N ALA A 383 -21.76 -0.83 -2.38
CA ALA A 383 -21.51 -1.31 -1.02
C ALA A 383 -21.05 -0.23 -0.04
N THR A 384 -20.56 0.91 -0.52
CA THR A 384 -20.01 1.99 0.33
C THR A 384 -20.29 3.37 -0.26
N ALA A 385 -19.94 4.43 0.48
CA ALA A 385 -20.06 5.82 0.01
C ALA A 385 -19.13 6.08 -1.20
N GLY A 386 -19.56 6.95 -2.12
CA GLY A 386 -18.83 7.22 -3.37
C GLY A 386 -17.37 7.65 -3.14
N PHE A 387 -17.08 8.48 -2.14
CA PHE A 387 -15.72 8.92 -1.83
C PHE A 387 -14.83 7.82 -1.20
N ASN A 388 -15.42 6.70 -0.77
CA ASN A 388 -14.72 5.50 -0.30
C ASN A 388 -14.58 4.42 -1.40
N THR A 389 -14.96 4.75 -2.64
CA THR A 389 -14.84 3.86 -3.79
C THR A 389 -13.57 4.23 -4.56
N PRO A 390 -12.52 3.38 -4.57
CA PRO A 390 -11.30 3.66 -5.32
C PRO A 390 -11.55 3.61 -6.83
N THR A 391 -10.74 4.34 -7.57
CA THR A 391 -10.72 4.24 -9.04
C THR A 391 -9.89 3.02 -9.45
N PHE A 392 -10.48 2.14 -10.27
CA PHE A 392 -9.76 1.03 -10.89
C PHE A 392 -9.02 1.55 -12.13
N VAL A 393 -7.74 1.22 -12.23
CA VAL A 393 -6.88 1.70 -13.31
C VAL A 393 -6.00 0.57 -13.85
N VAL A 394 -5.69 0.63 -15.13
CA VAL A 394 -4.68 -0.20 -15.78
C VAL A 394 -3.56 0.69 -16.32
N ASP A 395 -2.32 0.29 -16.11
CA ASP A 395 -1.19 0.89 -16.83
C ASP A 395 -1.01 0.11 -18.13
N ALA A 396 -1.34 0.76 -19.27
CA ALA A 396 -1.35 0.06 -20.54
C ALA A 396 0.08 -0.21 -21.03
N PRO A 397 0.42 -1.46 -21.42
CA PRO A 397 1.71 -1.78 -22.01
C PRO A 397 2.05 -0.89 -23.20
N GLY A 398 3.33 -0.57 -23.41
CA GLY A 398 3.79 0.27 -24.52
C GLY A 398 3.67 1.77 -24.28
N GLY A 399 3.62 2.20 -23.01
CA GLY A 399 3.71 3.63 -22.65
C GLY A 399 2.40 4.41 -22.77
N GLY A 400 1.25 3.71 -22.87
CA GLY A 400 -0.08 4.34 -22.94
C GLY A 400 -0.51 5.08 -21.67
N GLY A 401 0.20 4.91 -20.58
CA GLY A 401 -0.12 5.45 -19.25
C GLY A 401 -1.39 4.83 -18.67
N LYS A 402 -1.89 5.47 -17.63
CA LYS A 402 -3.09 5.01 -16.90
C LYS A 402 -4.36 5.16 -17.72
N ARG A 403 -5.17 4.09 -17.71
CA ARG A 403 -6.49 4.01 -18.34
C ARG A 403 -7.53 3.51 -17.36
#